data_a805412e5b61cfbe7d05fd929025caa7
#
_entry.id   a805412e5b61cfbe7d05fd929025caa7
#
_cell.length_a   1.000
_cell.length_b   1.000
_cell.length_c   1.000
_cell.angle_alpha   90.00
_cell.angle_beta   90.00
_cell.angle_gamma   90.00
#
_symmetry.space_group_name_H-M   'P 1'
#
loop_
_entity.id
_entity.type
_entity.pdbx_description
1 polymer ?
#
loop_
_entity_poly.entity_id
_entity_poly.type
_entity_poly.pdbx_seq_one_letter_code
_entity_poly.pdbx_strand_id
1 'polypeptide(L)'
;MNRIKDYSKLEFDIDRWIKDYYYFHAIESLVVGVSGGIDSAVVSTLCAKTGLPTYVVCLPLDSKFENSKLSDIHTKNLESEYENVTRVEIELSSAYYHFIHSVNWWSDAQHFDKEEFTANDLANANTKSRLRMVTLYQIAGAKKGIVVGTGNKVEDYGIGFYTKYGDGGVDIA
;
A
#
# COMPACT_ATOMS: atom_id res chain seq x y z
N MET A 1 -16.55 -21.38 7.38
CA MET A 1 -15.27 -20.71 7.73
C MET A 1 -14.95 -21.08 9.18
N ASN A 2 -13.80 -21.72 9.44
CA ASN A 2 -13.43 -22.02 10.83
C ASN A 2 -13.09 -20.70 11.54
N ARG A 3 -13.77 -20.44 12.66
CA ARG A 3 -13.53 -19.24 13.46
C ARG A 3 -12.15 -19.35 14.12
N ILE A 4 -11.34 -18.30 14.05
CA ILE A 4 -10.05 -18.22 14.77
C ILE A 4 -10.36 -18.35 16.26
N LYS A 5 -9.71 -19.31 16.94
CA LYS A 5 -9.95 -19.61 18.36
C LYS A 5 -8.95 -18.91 19.28
N ASP A 6 -7.77 -18.60 18.77
CA ASP A 6 -6.67 -18.01 19.52
C ASP A 6 -5.96 -16.97 18.64
N TYR A 7 -6.24 -15.71 18.90
CA TYR A 7 -5.63 -14.59 18.17
C TYR A 7 -4.17 -14.36 18.56
N SER A 8 -3.79 -14.65 19.82
CA SER A 8 -2.40 -14.50 20.26
C SER A 8 -1.49 -15.52 19.58
N LYS A 9 -1.99 -16.76 19.41
CA LYS A 9 -1.28 -17.76 18.62
C LYS A 9 -1.16 -17.36 17.15
N LEU A 10 -2.21 -16.83 16.56
CA LEU A 10 -2.19 -16.37 15.16
C LEU A 10 -1.20 -15.23 14.96
N GLU A 11 -1.18 -14.25 15.87
CA GLU A 11 -0.21 -13.15 15.85
C GLU A 11 1.22 -13.68 15.91
N PHE A 12 1.51 -14.60 16.82
CA PHE A 12 2.81 -15.25 16.93
C PHE A 12 3.21 -16.01 15.66
N ASP A 13 2.28 -16.76 15.07
CA ASP A 13 2.52 -17.53 13.84
C ASP A 13 2.81 -16.59 12.66
N ILE A 14 2.13 -15.43 12.56
CA ILE A 14 2.37 -14.41 11.55
C ILE A 14 3.72 -13.72 11.74
N ASP A 15 4.04 -13.29 12.98
CA ASP A 15 5.33 -12.70 13.33
C ASP A 15 6.48 -13.61 12.92
N ARG A 16 6.39 -14.89 13.29
CA ARG A 16 7.39 -15.89 12.93
C ARG A 16 7.51 -16.06 11.43
N TRP A 17 6.39 -16.15 10.71
CA TRP A 17 6.40 -16.31 9.26
C TRP A 17 7.06 -15.11 8.54
N ILE A 18 6.76 -13.86 8.97
CA ILE A 18 7.39 -12.66 8.42
C ILE A 18 8.90 -12.68 8.66
N LYS A 19 9.33 -13.02 9.88
CA LYS A 19 10.77 -13.12 10.24
C LYS A 19 11.49 -14.20 9.47
N ASP A 20 10.90 -15.40 9.35
CA ASP A 20 11.47 -16.51 8.58
C ASP A 20 11.65 -16.10 7.10
N TYR A 21 10.64 -15.44 6.50
CA TYR A 21 10.72 -14.92 5.14
C TYR A 21 11.81 -13.85 5.00
N TYR A 22 11.85 -12.89 5.91
CA TYR A 22 12.81 -11.80 5.92
C TYR A 22 14.27 -12.31 5.93
N TYR A 23 14.59 -13.20 6.86
CA TYR A 23 15.95 -13.75 7.00
C TYR A 23 16.32 -14.71 5.87
N PHE A 24 15.38 -15.52 5.41
CA PHE A 24 15.64 -16.46 4.32
C PHE A 24 15.98 -15.77 2.99
N HIS A 25 15.33 -14.64 2.72
CA HIS A 25 15.54 -13.88 1.48
C HIS A 25 16.54 -12.73 1.61
N ALA A 26 17.24 -12.61 2.73
CA ALA A 26 18.21 -11.54 3.01
C ALA A 26 17.64 -10.13 2.77
N ILE A 27 16.39 -9.90 3.19
CA ILE A 27 15.69 -8.63 3.09
C ILE A 27 16.19 -7.69 4.19
N GLU A 28 16.26 -6.39 3.94
CA GLU A 28 16.72 -5.40 4.92
C GLU A 28 15.57 -4.53 5.47
N SER A 29 14.39 -4.54 4.87
CA SER A 29 13.24 -3.77 5.36
C SER A 29 11.89 -4.27 4.88
N LEU A 30 10.83 -3.91 5.61
CA LEU A 30 9.43 -4.08 5.23
C LEU A 30 8.85 -2.71 4.84
N VAL A 31 8.11 -2.63 3.75
CA VAL A 31 7.46 -1.39 3.29
C VAL A 31 5.95 -1.62 3.20
N VAL A 32 5.17 -0.85 3.95
CA VAL A 32 3.72 -1.01 4.05
C VAL A 32 3.03 0.29 3.69
N GLY A 33 2.15 0.26 2.68
CA GLY A 33 1.26 1.38 2.36
C GLY A 33 0.11 1.46 3.37
N VAL A 34 -0.11 2.62 3.97
CA VAL A 34 -1.18 2.83 4.97
C VAL A 34 -2.24 3.75 4.40
N SER A 35 -3.42 3.16 4.12
CA SER A 35 -4.55 3.87 3.49
C SER A 35 -5.47 4.60 4.47
N GLY A 36 -5.39 4.30 5.76
CA GLY A 36 -6.35 4.70 6.79
C GLY A 36 -7.51 3.70 6.98
N GLY A 37 -7.54 2.61 6.21
CA GLY A 37 -8.44 1.47 6.40
C GLY A 37 -7.93 0.48 7.43
N ILE A 38 -8.82 -0.37 7.95
CA ILE A 38 -8.50 -1.32 9.02
C ILE A 38 -7.47 -2.37 8.58
N ASP A 39 -7.52 -2.86 7.35
CA ASP A 39 -6.59 -3.88 6.85
C ASP A 39 -5.15 -3.36 6.85
N SER A 40 -4.94 -2.15 6.32
CA SER A 40 -3.61 -1.52 6.34
C SER A 40 -3.11 -1.21 7.76
N ALA A 41 -4.03 -0.87 8.68
CA ALA A 41 -3.68 -0.66 10.08
C ALA A 41 -3.26 -1.95 10.77
N VAL A 42 -3.95 -3.07 10.53
CA VAL A 42 -3.60 -4.38 11.08
C VAL A 42 -2.24 -4.84 10.54
N VAL A 43 -2.04 -4.79 9.22
CA VAL A 43 -0.79 -5.27 8.60
C VAL A 43 0.40 -4.43 9.06
N SER A 44 0.29 -3.10 9.05
CA SER A 44 1.40 -2.23 9.50
C SER A 44 1.73 -2.41 10.98
N THR A 45 0.72 -2.67 11.83
CA THR A 45 0.95 -2.99 13.25
C THR A 45 1.66 -4.35 13.43
N LEU A 46 1.25 -5.37 12.67
CA LEU A 46 1.92 -6.68 12.69
C LEU A 46 3.38 -6.55 12.25
N CYS A 47 3.66 -5.81 11.18
CA CYS A 47 5.04 -5.54 10.74
C CYS A 47 5.85 -4.80 11.81
N ALA A 48 5.28 -3.77 12.45
CA ALA A 48 5.93 -3.03 13.53
C ALA A 48 6.32 -3.94 14.70
N LYS A 49 5.41 -4.83 15.12
CA LYS A 49 5.61 -5.79 16.22
C LYS A 49 6.73 -6.81 15.97
N THR A 50 7.08 -7.07 14.70
CA THR A 50 8.21 -7.97 14.39
C THR A 50 9.56 -7.44 14.89
N GLY A 51 9.70 -6.15 15.16
CA GLY A 51 10.99 -5.52 15.46
C GLY A 51 11.92 -5.37 14.24
N LEU A 52 11.49 -5.76 13.05
CA LEU A 52 12.24 -5.59 11.81
C LEU A 52 12.11 -4.16 11.28
N PRO A 53 13.14 -3.58 10.61
CA PRO A 53 13.04 -2.26 10.00
C PRO A 53 11.81 -2.13 9.11
N THR A 54 10.87 -1.26 9.48
CA THR A 54 9.56 -1.13 8.85
C THR A 54 9.29 0.30 8.43
N TYR A 55 9.03 0.51 7.15
CA TYR A 55 8.60 1.80 6.60
C TYR A 55 7.08 1.81 6.44
N VAL A 56 6.40 2.65 7.22
CA VAL A 56 4.95 2.88 7.10
C VAL A 56 4.71 4.12 6.25
N VAL A 57 4.09 3.92 5.10
CA VAL A 57 4.08 4.91 4.03
C VAL A 57 2.66 5.45 3.80
N CYS A 58 2.49 6.76 4.01
CA CYS A 58 1.29 7.50 3.64
C CYS A 58 1.46 8.09 2.25
N LEU A 59 0.53 7.80 1.34
CA LEU A 59 0.55 8.26 -0.05
C LEU A 59 -0.76 9.01 -0.38
N PRO A 60 -0.98 10.21 0.20
CA PRO A 60 -2.14 11.00 -0.13
C PRO A 60 -2.15 11.31 -1.63
N LEU A 61 -3.28 11.07 -2.26
CA LEU A 61 -3.53 11.32 -3.66
C LEU A 61 -5.03 11.56 -3.81
N ASP A 62 -5.44 12.80 -3.86
CA ASP A 62 -6.85 13.17 -4.05
C ASP A 62 -7.80 12.45 -3.07
N SER A 63 -7.24 12.03 -1.93
CA SER A 63 -7.96 11.25 -0.93
C SER A 63 -8.93 12.12 -0.16
N LYS A 64 -10.06 11.53 0.21
CA LYS A 64 -10.98 12.16 1.15
C LYS A 64 -10.21 12.51 2.42
N PHE A 65 -10.40 13.73 2.92
CA PHE A 65 -9.70 14.29 4.08
C PHE A 65 -9.67 13.35 5.30
N GLU A 66 -10.76 12.60 5.53
CA GLU A 66 -10.86 11.67 6.66
C GLU A 66 -9.87 10.50 6.59
N ASN A 67 -9.72 9.86 5.42
CA ASN A 67 -8.81 8.72 5.26
C ASN A 67 -7.35 9.15 5.40
N SER A 68 -6.98 10.31 4.86
CA SER A 68 -5.62 10.82 5.00
C SER A 68 -5.31 11.21 6.45
N LYS A 69 -6.29 11.69 7.21
CA LYS A 69 -6.14 11.97 8.64
C LYS A 69 -5.96 10.69 9.46
N LEU A 70 -6.72 9.62 9.16
CA LEU A 70 -6.59 8.34 9.87
C LEU A 70 -5.23 7.67 9.61
N SER A 71 -4.76 7.68 8.36
CA SER A 71 -3.44 7.13 8.02
C SER A 71 -2.32 7.92 8.70
N ASP A 72 -2.41 9.26 8.76
CA ASP A 72 -1.46 10.12 9.44
C ASP A 72 -1.38 9.84 10.94
N ILE A 73 -2.53 9.77 11.62
CA ILE A 73 -2.60 9.48 13.06
C ILE A 73 -2.02 8.09 13.35
N HIS A 74 -2.43 7.07 12.58
CA HIS A 74 -1.99 5.71 12.80
C HIS A 74 -0.47 5.55 12.62
N THR A 75 0.08 6.12 11.54
CA THR A 75 1.52 5.99 11.26
C THR A 75 2.38 6.78 12.25
N LYS A 76 1.92 7.94 12.74
CA LYS A 76 2.56 8.67 13.84
C LYS A 76 2.57 7.87 15.14
N ASN A 77 1.46 7.21 15.47
CA ASN A 77 1.40 6.36 16.65
C ASN A 77 2.37 5.19 16.55
N LEU A 78 2.43 4.50 15.40
CA LEU A 78 3.38 3.41 15.20
C LEU A 78 4.83 3.87 15.32
N GLU A 79 5.19 4.99 14.71
CA GLU A 79 6.55 5.55 14.81
C GLU A 79 6.92 5.95 16.24
N SER A 80 5.96 6.43 17.03
CA SER A 80 6.19 6.77 18.45
C SER A 80 6.27 5.58 19.38
N GLU A 81 5.62 4.46 19.04
CA GLU A 81 5.53 3.26 19.88
C GLU A 81 6.64 2.25 19.58
N TYR A 82 7.12 2.20 18.31
CA TYR A 82 8.06 1.19 17.83
C TYR A 82 9.33 1.82 17.25
N GLU A 83 10.49 1.59 17.89
CA GLU A 83 11.79 2.15 17.46
C GLU A 83 12.24 1.66 16.06
N ASN A 84 11.74 0.51 15.60
CA ASN A 84 12.02 -0.07 14.28
C ASN A 84 11.15 0.50 13.16
N VAL A 85 10.21 1.39 13.47
CA VAL A 85 9.30 1.98 12.51
C VAL A 85 9.79 3.36 12.05
N THR A 86 9.79 3.58 10.75
CA THR A 86 10.02 4.89 10.13
C THR A 86 8.79 5.30 9.33
N ARG A 87 8.22 6.45 9.67
CA ARG A 87 7.11 7.04 8.92
C ARG A 87 7.61 7.77 7.69
N VAL A 88 6.96 7.53 6.56
CA VAL A 88 7.19 8.26 5.30
C VAL A 88 5.86 8.82 4.79
N GLU A 89 5.86 10.08 4.35
CA GLU A 89 4.70 10.69 3.71
C GLU A 89 5.12 11.30 2.39
N ILE A 90 4.45 10.92 1.30
CA ILE A 90 4.69 11.43 -0.05
C ILE A 90 3.37 11.77 -0.69
N GLU A 91 3.14 13.06 -0.94
CA GLU A 91 1.96 13.57 -1.65
C GLU A 91 2.10 13.27 -3.15
N LEU A 92 1.12 12.57 -3.75
CA LEU A 92 1.18 12.10 -5.12
C LEU A 92 0.25 12.82 -6.10
N SER A 93 -0.56 13.78 -5.64
CA SER A 93 -1.53 14.46 -6.53
C SER A 93 -0.85 15.19 -7.67
N SER A 94 0.26 15.88 -7.41
CA SER A 94 1.01 16.57 -8.47
C SER A 94 1.54 15.59 -9.53
N ALA A 95 2.13 14.47 -9.11
CA ALA A 95 2.63 13.44 -10.03
C ALA A 95 1.49 12.82 -10.86
N TYR A 96 0.35 12.54 -10.20
CA TYR A 96 -0.84 12.02 -10.85
C TYR A 96 -1.38 12.98 -11.92
N TYR A 97 -1.55 14.25 -11.58
CA TYR A 97 -2.06 15.25 -12.52
C TYR A 97 -1.13 15.46 -13.73
N HIS A 98 0.19 15.47 -13.52
CA HIS A 98 1.14 15.53 -14.63
C HIS A 98 1.05 14.29 -15.53
N PHE A 99 0.92 13.10 -14.96
CA PHE A 99 0.73 11.86 -15.70
C PHE A 99 -0.56 11.90 -16.54
N ILE A 100 -1.69 12.24 -15.94
CA ILE A 100 -2.99 12.32 -16.63
C ILE A 100 -2.96 13.40 -17.70
N HIS A 101 -2.34 14.55 -17.45
CA HIS A 101 -2.17 15.59 -18.47
C HIS A 101 -1.39 15.09 -19.70
N SER A 102 -0.32 14.33 -19.47
CA SER A 102 0.47 13.76 -20.58
C SER A 102 -0.34 12.74 -21.40
N VAL A 103 -1.14 11.91 -20.73
CA VAL A 103 -2.04 10.96 -21.40
C VAL A 103 -3.13 11.69 -22.19
N ASN A 104 -3.74 12.71 -21.62
CA ASN A 104 -4.76 13.51 -22.29
C ASN A 104 -4.22 14.27 -23.50
N TRP A 105 -3.01 14.86 -23.38
CA TRP A 105 -2.35 15.51 -24.50
C TRP A 105 -2.13 14.54 -25.68
N TRP A 106 -1.74 13.29 -25.39
CA TRP A 106 -1.58 12.26 -26.41
C TRP A 106 -2.93 11.91 -27.08
N SER A 107 -4.00 11.74 -26.30
CA SER A 107 -5.34 11.44 -26.84
C SER A 107 -5.86 12.54 -27.74
N ASP A 108 -5.62 13.80 -27.39
CA ASP A 108 -5.97 14.97 -28.22
C ASP A 108 -5.24 14.96 -29.56
N ALA A 109 -3.96 14.65 -29.55
CA ALA A 109 -3.12 14.59 -30.75
C ALA A 109 -3.56 13.48 -31.73
N GLN A 110 -4.19 12.41 -31.21
CA GLN A 110 -4.66 11.27 -32.01
C GLN A 110 -6.17 11.32 -32.33
N HIS A 111 -6.88 12.37 -32.01
CA HIS A 111 -8.31 12.54 -32.25
C HIS A 111 -9.20 11.48 -31.58
N PHE A 112 -8.77 10.94 -30.42
CA PHE A 112 -9.62 10.11 -29.56
C PHE A 112 -10.66 10.99 -28.84
N ASP A 113 -11.83 10.40 -28.55
CA ASP A 113 -12.86 11.09 -27.79
C ASP A 113 -12.36 11.36 -26.35
N LYS A 114 -12.17 12.65 -26.04
CA LYS A 114 -11.69 13.10 -24.73
C LYS A 114 -12.58 12.62 -23.58
N GLU A 115 -13.89 12.69 -23.77
CA GLU A 115 -14.86 12.36 -22.73
C GLU A 115 -14.77 10.87 -22.37
N GLU A 116 -14.60 10.00 -23.36
CA GLU A 116 -14.46 8.56 -23.14
C GLU A 116 -13.16 8.22 -22.41
N PHE A 117 -12.06 8.94 -22.67
CA PHE A 117 -10.75 8.65 -22.11
C PHE A 117 -10.54 9.24 -20.69
N THR A 118 -11.07 10.43 -20.43
CA THR A 118 -10.85 11.17 -19.18
C THR A 118 -11.93 10.93 -18.14
N ALA A 119 -13.15 10.58 -18.53
CA ALA A 119 -14.29 10.36 -17.65
C ALA A 119 -14.37 8.92 -17.10
N ASN A 120 -13.37 8.05 -17.38
CA ASN A 120 -13.40 6.68 -16.88
C ASN A 120 -12.89 6.62 -15.43
N ASP A 121 -13.81 6.75 -14.47
CA ASP A 121 -13.53 6.71 -13.03
C ASP A 121 -12.76 5.45 -12.60
N LEU A 122 -13.03 4.30 -13.21
CA LEU A 122 -12.34 3.06 -12.94
C LEU A 122 -10.88 3.09 -13.41
N ALA A 123 -10.62 3.61 -14.62
CA ALA A 123 -9.26 3.77 -15.14
C ALA A 123 -8.45 4.73 -14.27
N ASN A 124 -9.06 5.84 -13.85
CA ASN A 124 -8.46 6.82 -12.96
C ASN A 124 -8.16 6.24 -11.57
N ALA A 125 -9.10 5.50 -10.98
CA ALA A 125 -8.90 4.81 -9.71
C ALA A 125 -7.75 3.79 -9.78
N ASN A 126 -7.72 2.98 -10.84
CA ASN A 126 -6.65 2.01 -11.08
C ASN A 126 -5.29 2.68 -11.30
N THR A 127 -5.24 3.82 -11.98
CA THR A 127 -4.01 4.59 -12.15
C THR A 127 -3.48 5.10 -10.81
N LYS A 128 -4.36 5.62 -9.96
CA LYS A 128 -4.00 6.06 -8.60
C LYS A 128 -3.43 4.91 -7.75
N SER A 129 -4.04 3.71 -7.81
CA SER A 129 -3.55 2.51 -7.13
C SER A 129 -2.16 2.10 -7.63
N ARG A 130 -1.94 2.08 -8.95
CA ARG A 130 -0.64 1.75 -9.55
C ARG A 130 0.44 2.77 -9.22
N LEU A 131 0.12 4.05 -9.19
CA LEU A 131 1.08 5.10 -8.82
C LEU A 131 1.54 4.96 -7.37
N ARG A 132 0.63 4.62 -6.46
CA ARG A 132 1.01 4.28 -5.08
C ARG A 132 1.96 3.08 -5.05
N MET A 133 1.66 2.03 -5.81
CA MET A 133 2.51 0.82 -5.82
C MET A 133 3.90 1.09 -6.40
N VAL A 134 4.01 1.86 -7.48
CA VAL A 134 5.31 2.29 -8.02
C VAL A 134 6.13 3.03 -6.95
N THR A 135 5.48 3.88 -6.15
CA THR A 135 6.14 4.62 -5.07
C THR A 135 6.61 3.70 -3.95
N LEU A 136 5.78 2.73 -3.53
CA LEU A 136 6.16 1.73 -2.52
C LEU A 136 7.36 0.91 -2.98
N TYR A 137 7.37 0.44 -4.24
CA TYR A 137 8.50 -0.31 -4.79
C TYR A 137 9.77 0.54 -4.97
N GLN A 138 9.64 1.84 -5.24
CA GLN A 138 10.78 2.75 -5.26
C GLN A 138 11.43 2.83 -3.87
N ILE A 139 10.62 2.91 -2.81
CA ILE A 139 11.12 2.91 -1.43
C ILE A 139 11.73 1.55 -1.08
N ALA A 140 11.01 0.46 -1.38
CA ALA A 140 11.48 -0.88 -1.13
C ALA A 140 12.84 -1.16 -1.80
N GLY A 141 12.98 -0.82 -3.09
CA GLY A 141 14.23 -0.97 -3.81
C GLY A 141 15.38 -0.14 -3.20
N ALA A 142 15.11 1.11 -2.80
CA ALA A 142 16.10 1.97 -2.16
C ALA A 142 16.52 1.48 -0.76
N LYS A 143 15.67 0.72 -0.09
CA LYS A 143 15.86 0.19 1.27
C LYS A 143 16.15 -1.32 1.31
N LYS A 144 16.39 -1.94 0.17
CA LYS A 144 16.59 -3.38 -0.02
C LYS A 144 15.49 -4.21 0.68
N GLY A 145 14.27 -3.71 0.57
CA GLY A 145 13.09 -4.23 1.23
C GLY A 145 12.10 -4.85 0.26
N ILE A 146 10.98 -5.25 0.83
CA ILE A 146 9.82 -5.78 0.11
C ILE A 146 8.57 -4.97 0.43
N VAL A 147 7.61 -5.01 -0.49
CA VAL A 147 6.28 -4.43 -0.29
C VAL A 147 5.36 -5.47 0.34
N VAL A 148 4.84 -5.16 1.52
CA VAL A 148 3.87 -5.99 2.25
C VAL A 148 2.47 -5.56 1.86
N GLY A 149 1.66 -6.50 1.36
CA GLY A 149 0.29 -6.29 0.94
C GLY A 149 -0.67 -6.11 2.11
N THR A 150 -1.72 -5.36 1.85
CA THR A 150 -2.78 -5.04 2.82
C THR A 150 -4.16 -5.50 2.35
N GLY A 151 -4.22 -6.32 1.31
CA GLY A 151 -5.43 -6.95 0.81
C GLY A 151 -6.01 -7.96 1.80
N ASN A 152 -7.28 -8.28 1.65
CA ASN A 152 -7.91 -9.33 2.44
C ASN A 152 -8.47 -10.43 1.55
N LYS A 153 -8.61 -11.62 2.15
CA LYS A 153 -9.03 -12.81 1.41
C LYS A 153 -10.39 -12.67 0.70
N VAL A 154 -11.30 -11.89 1.25
CA VAL A 154 -12.63 -11.71 0.67
C VAL A 154 -12.55 -10.82 -0.57
N GLU A 155 -11.79 -9.74 -0.52
CA GLU A 155 -11.59 -8.83 -1.64
C GLU A 155 -10.77 -9.49 -2.74
N ASP A 156 -9.60 -10.05 -2.42
CA ASP A 156 -8.64 -10.54 -3.40
C ASP A 156 -9.07 -11.87 -4.04
N TYR A 157 -9.50 -12.84 -3.22
CA TYR A 157 -9.80 -14.20 -3.69
C TYR A 157 -11.28 -14.52 -3.73
N GLY A 158 -12.13 -13.73 -3.04
CA GLY A 158 -13.57 -13.92 -3.02
C GLY A 158 -14.25 -13.19 -4.16
N ILE A 159 -14.09 -11.87 -4.22
CA ILE A 159 -14.76 -10.98 -5.18
C ILE A 159 -13.82 -10.65 -6.36
N GLY A 160 -12.51 -10.71 -6.16
CA GLY A 160 -11.51 -10.28 -7.14
C GLY A 160 -11.43 -8.76 -7.28
N PHE A 161 -11.69 -8.03 -6.19
CA PHE A 161 -11.66 -6.58 -6.16
C PHE A 161 -10.28 -6.06 -5.79
N TYR A 162 -9.40 -6.04 -6.76
CA TYR A 162 -8.05 -5.47 -6.63
C TYR A 162 -7.58 -4.88 -7.96
N THR A 163 -6.60 -4.02 -7.92
CA THR A 163 -5.96 -3.46 -9.12
C THR A 163 -4.69 -4.24 -9.45
N LYS A 164 -4.67 -4.89 -10.62
CA LYS A 164 -3.46 -5.55 -11.14
C LYS A 164 -2.32 -4.53 -11.27
N TYR A 165 -1.16 -4.84 -10.71
CA TYR A 165 0.02 -3.95 -10.60
C TYR A 165 -0.19 -2.72 -9.71
N GLY A 166 -1.32 -2.65 -8.98
CA GLY A 166 -1.59 -1.74 -7.89
C GLY A 166 -1.56 -2.52 -6.57
N ASP A 167 -2.63 -2.41 -5.79
CA ASP A 167 -2.79 -3.12 -4.49
C ASP A 167 -2.66 -4.65 -4.59
N GLY A 168 -2.95 -5.25 -5.76
CA GLY A 168 -2.73 -6.67 -6.03
C GLY A 168 -1.30 -7.04 -6.49
N GLY A 169 -0.36 -6.09 -6.51
CA GLY A 169 1.01 -6.31 -6.97
C GLY A 169 2.05 -6.22 -5.86
N VAL A 170 1.99 -7.09 -4.86
CA VAL A 170 2.85 -7.07 -3.66
C VAL A 170 3.77 -8.28 -3.60
N ASP A 171 4.82 -8.22 -2.75
CA ASP A 171 5.78 -9.32 -2.60
C ASP A 171 5.27 -10.39 -1.64
N ILE A 172 4.61 -9.97 -0.56
CA ILE A 172 3.93 -10.84 0.40
C ILE A 172 2.56 -10.27 0.77
N ALA A 173 1.55 -11.14 1.01
CA ALA A 173 0.18 -10.78 1.37
C ALA A 173 -0.39 -11.74 2.43
#